data_513e38dc513781797beb547114585f8f
#
_entry.id   513e38dc513781797beb547114585f8f
#
_cell.length_a   1.000
_cell.length_b   1.000
_cell.length_c   1.000
_cell.angle_alpha   90.00
_cell.angle_beta   90.00
_cell.angle_gamma   90.00
#
_symmetry.space_group_name_H-M   'P 1'
#
loop_
_entity.id
_entity.type
_entity.pdbx_description
1 polymer ?
#
loop_
_entity_poly.entity_id
_entity_poly.type
_entity_poly.pdbx_seq_one_letter_code
_entity_poly.pdbx_strand_id
1 'polypeptide(L)'
;MIAAKGDQKVGAFEKVTRKSPTLGAKAPKGAKVLFGGKDNGTLDQLKITDDGLMKEGAITKDNFQSFKLHVEFRLPFKPTARGQARGNSGLYLQRRYELQVLDSFGIKMTPAKNDCGCLYKQKFPDVNACFPPLNWQTYDVEFTAAKFDTDGKKTAPARITARLNGIVIHDDYALKNKTGAGRPEGAEPGLIWFQNHSNPVRYRNVWIVEQ
;
A
#
# COMPACT_ATOMS: atom_id res chain seq x y z
N MET A 1 -5.23 4.81 -31.25
CA MET A 1 -4.01 5.61 -31.57
C MET A 1 -3.28 4.92 -32.70
N ILE A 2 -2.86 5.65 -33.73
CA ILE A 2 -2.11 5.10 -34.88
C ILE A 2 -0.66 5.54 -34.70
N ALA A 3 0.28 4.60 -34.79
CA ALA A 3 1.70 4.90 -34.87
C ALA A 3 2.08 5.04 -36.37
N ALA A 4 2.78 6.11 -36.70
CA ALA A 4 3.24 6.37 -38.06
C ALA A 4 4.73 6.82 -38.03
N LYS A 5 5.44 6.50 -39.10
CA LYS A 5 6.79 6.99 -39.40
C LYS A 5 6.72 7.74 -40.71
N GLY A 6 6.70 9.08 -40.68
CA GLY A 6 6.28 9.90 -41.81
C GLY A 6 4.82 9.58 -42.18
N ASP A 7 4.50 9.39 -43.44
CA ASP A 7 3.15 9.06 -43.92
C ASP A 7 2.83 7.56 -43.85
N GLN A 8 3.78 6.72 -43.45
CA GLN A 8 3.58 5.27 -43.39
C GLN A 8 3.00 4.87 -42.05
N LYS A 9 1.81 4.26 -42.06
CA LYS A 9 1.19 3.61 -40.88
C LYS A 9 2.01 2.39 -40.51
N VAL A 10 2.62 2.40 -39.32
CA VAL A 10 3.42 1.26 -38.82
C VAL A 10 2.65 0.39 -37.81
N GLY A 11 1.50 0.85 -37.30
CA GLY A 11 0.67 0.07 -36.40
C GLY A 11 -0.54 0.84 -35.87
N ALA A 12 -1.42 0.14 -35.19
CA ALA A 12 -2.54 0.70 -34.46
C ALA A 12 -2.52 0.15 -33.03
N PHE A 13 -2.76 1.03 -32.05
CA PHE A 13 -2.84 0.67 -30.64
C PHE A 13 -4.23 0.99 -30.10
N GLU A 14 -4.82 0.03 -29.43
CA GLU A 14 -6.04 0.27 -28.66
C GLU A 14 -5.71 0.74 -27.25
N LYS A 15 -6.51 1.67 -26.74
CA LYS A 15 -6.40 2.09 -25.35
C LYS A 15 -6.95 0.98 -24.45
N VAL A 16 -6.11 0.39 -23.62
CA VAL A 16 -6.51 -0.55 -22.58
C VAL A 16 -6.49 0.12 -21.22
N THR A 17 -7.50 -0.15 -20.40
CA THR A 17 -7.50 0.23 -18.98
C THR A 17 -7.14 -1.01 -18.16
N ARG A 18 -5.95 -0.98 -17.58
CA ARG A 18 -5.51 -2.06 -16.67
C ARG A 18 -6.32 -2.03 -15.39
N LYS A 19 -6.68 -3.20 -14.89
CA LYS A 19 -7.30 -3.40 -13.58
C LYS A 19 -6.47 -4.40 -12.79
N SER A 20 -6.39 -4.20 -11.48
CA SER A 20 -5.80 -5.22 -10.62
C SER A 20 -6.64 -6.50 -10.66
N PRO A 21 -6.03 -7.69 -10.71
CA PRO A 21 -6.76 -8.96 -10.66
C PRO A 21 -7.45 -9.19 -9.31
N THR A 22 -7.01 -8.50 -8.25
CA THR A 22 -7.59 -8.58 -6.90
C THR A 22 -8.52 -7.42 -6.57
N LEU A 23 -8.80 -6.54 -7.54
CA LEU A 23 -9.77 -5.45 -7.35
C LEU A 23 -11.18 -6.00 -7.12
N GLY A 24 -11.81 -5.62 -6.01
CA GLY A 24 -13.10 -6.14 -5.59
C GLY A 24 -13.02 -7.52 -4.92
N ALA A 25 -11.83 -7.98 -4.53
CA ALA A 25 -11.67 -9.26 -3.85
C ALA A 25 -12.48 -9.27 -2.55
N LYS A 26 -13.33 -10.29 -2.41
CA LYS A 26 -14.12 -10.48 -1.19
C LYS A 26 -13.23 -10.93 -0.03
N ALA A 27 -13.52 -10.42 1.14
CA ALA A 27 -12.89 -10.90 2.38
C ALA A 27 -13.11 -12.41 2.52
N PRO A 28 -12.06 -13.23 2.66
CA PRO A 28 -12.21 -14.68 2.82
C PRO A 28 -12.84 -15.02 4.17
N LYS A 29 -13.28 -16.26 4.33
CA LYS A 29 -13.79 -16.76 5.61
C LYS A 29 -12.73 -16.57 6.71
N GLY A 30 -13.13 -16.00 7.84
CA GLY A 30 -12.24 -15.70 8.96
C GLY A 30 -11.51 -14.35 8.86
N ALA A 31 -11.65 -13.62 7.75
CA ALA A 31 -11.12 -12.28 7.66
C ALA A 31 -11.90 -11.29 8.51
N LYS A 32 -11.19 -10.35 9.14
CA LYS A 32 -11.76 -9.17 9.75
C LYS A 32 -11.83 -8.05 8.72
N VAL A 33 -13.04 -7.57 8.42
CA VAL A 33 -13.23 -6.41 7.56
C VAL A 33 -12.91 -5.16 8.37
N LEU A 34 -11.86 -4.44 7.98
CA LEU A 34 -11.45 -3.18 8.59
C LEU A 34 -12.26 -2.00 8.05
N PHE A 35 -12.55 -2.02 6.74
CA PHE A 35 -13.40 -1.00 6.12
C PHE A 35 -14.14 -1.56 4.88
N GLY A 36 -15.46 -1.48 4.90
CA GLY A 36 -16.34 -1.96 3.83
C GLY A 36 -17.33 -0.91 3.31
N GLY A 37 -16.96 0.39 3.34
CA GLY A 37 -17.80 1.49 2.85
C GLY A 37 -18.54 2.26 3.96
N LYS A 38 -18.57 1.77 5.18
CA LYS A 38 -19.15 2.43 6.35
C LYS A 38 -18.35 2.13 7.61
N ASP A 39 -18.54 2.94 8.65
CA ASP A 39 -17.95 2.68 9.95
C ASP A 39 -18.55 1.39 10.55
N ASN A 40 -17.69 0.49 10.95
CA ASN A 40 -18.04 -0.76 11.62
C ASN A 40 -17.36 -0.89 13.00
N GLY A 41 -16.79 0.22 13.50
CA GLY A 41 -16.18 0.29 14.82
C GLY A 41 -14.74 -0.24 14.90
N THR A 42 -14.11 -0.65 13.78
CA THR A 42 -12.75 -1.26 13.77
C THR A 42 -11.61 -0.24 13.68
N LEU A 43 -11.91 1.01 13.29
CA LEU A 43 -10.93 2.06 13.05
C LEU A 43 -11.16 3.28 13.94
N ASP A 44 -10.07 3.86 14.43
CA ASP A 44 -10.02 5.19 15.01
C ASP A 44 -9.62 6.23 13.96
N GLN A 45 -9.91 7.51 14.21
CA GLN A 45 -9.66 8.64 13.33
C GLN A 45 -10.27 8.45 11.92
N LEU A 46 -11.25 7.57 11.80
CA LEU A 46 -11.94 7.28 10.55
C LEU A 46 -12.71 8.51 10.06
N LYS A 47 -12.44 8.89 8.83
CA LYS A 47 -13.21 9.89 8.09
C LYS A 47 -13.68 9.27 6.78
N ILE A 48 -14.94 9.42 6.48
CA ILE A 48 -15.57 8.86 5.27
C ILE A 48 -16.05 10.02 4.39
N THR A 49 -15.92 9.86 3.09
CA THR A 49 -16.48 10.79 2.09
C THR A 49 -17.96 10.52 1.89
N ASP A 50 -18.71 11.44 1.28
CA ASP A 50 -20.13 11.28 1.00
C ASP A 50 -20.41 10.09 0.06
N ASP A 51 -19.44 9.72 -0.79
CA ASP A 51 -19.49 8.54 -1.66
C ASP A 51 -18.97 7.24 -1.00
N GLY A 52 -18.83 7.23 0.35
CA GLY A 52 -18.53 6.02 1.13
C GLY A 52 -17.07 5.56 1.08
N LEU A 53 -16.13 6.45 0.79
CA LEU A 53 -14.70 6.11 0.74
C LEU A 53 -13.99 6.55 2.03
N MET A 54 -13.09 5.72 2.54
CA MET A 54 -12.23 6.07 3.66
C MET A 54 -11.18 7.08 3.22
N LYS A 55 -11.03 8.16 4.00
CA LYS A 55 -9.93 9.13 3.87
C LYS A 55 -8.68 8.61 4.57
N GLU A 56 -7.56 9.23 4.24
CA GLU A 56 -6.28 9.04 4.94
C GLU A 56 -6.36 9.47 6.41
N GLY A 57 -5.53 8.83 7.26
CA GLY A 57 -5.43 9.12 8.69
C GLY A 57 -5.99 8.04 9.60
N ALA A 58 -6.81 7.14 9.09
CA ALA A 58 -7.40 6.07 9.90
C ALA A 58 -6.35 5.11 10.45
N ILE A 59 -6.61 4.56 11.63
CA ILE A 59 -5.76 3.59 12.31
C ILE A 59 -6.64 2.50 12.93
N THR A 60 -6.19 1.25 12.93
CA THR A 60 -6.95 0.16 13.56
C THR A 60 -7.01 0.34 15.08
N LYS A 61 -8.10 -0.13 15.71
CA LYS A 61 -8.20 -0.23 17.17
C LYS A 61 -7.46 -1.46 17.68
N ASP A 62 -7.51 -2.55 16.92
CA ASP A 62 -6.84 -3.79 17.29
C ASP A 62 -5.40 -3.81 16.77
N ASN A 63 -4.56 -4.50 17.52
CA ASN A 63 -3.19 -4.81 17.16
C ASN A 63 -3.13 -6.16 16.45
N PHE A 64 -2.19 -6.32 15.52
CA PHE A 64 -1.98 -7.52 14.72
C PHE A 64 -0.52 -7.96 14.78
N GLN A 65 -0.29 -9.28 14.85
CA GLN A 65 1.07 -9.83 14.87
C GLN A 65 1.52 -10.17 13.46
N SER A 66 1.16 -11.32 12.94
CA SER A 66 1.40 -11.72 11.55
C SER A 66 0.06 -11.81 10.83
N PHE A 67 0.01 -11.41 9.57
CA PHE A 67 -1.27 -11.30 8.87
C PHE A 67 -1.14 -11.27 7.35
N LYS A 68 -2.26 -11.52 6.67
CA LYS A 68 -2.49 -11.12 5.28
C LYS A 68 -3.43 -9.92 5.27
N LEU A 69 -3.09 -8.92 4.47
CA LEU A 69 -3.85 -7.66 4.39
C LEU A 69 -4.14 -7.33 2.93
N HIS A 70 -5.41 -7.04 2.64
CA HIS A 70 -5.85 -6.49 1.37
C HIS A 70 -6.29 -5.04 1.55
N VAL A 71 -5.87 -4.18 0.63
CA VAL A 71 -6.22 -2.75 0.62
C VAL A 71 -6.47 -2.29 -0.79
N GLU A 72 -7.63 -1.71 -1.06
CA GLU A 72 -7.86 -0.95 -2.29
C GLU A 72 -7.65 0.54 -2.03
N PHE A 73 -6.86 1.18 -2.89
CA PHE A 73 -6.59 2.62 -2.78
C PHE A 73 -6.67 3.33 -4.12
N ARG A 74 -6.96 4.63 -4.08
CA ARG A 74 -7.05 5.50 -5.26
C ARG A 74 -6.27 6.79 -5.00
N LEU A 75 -5.29 7.05 -5.86
CA LEU A 75 -4.47 8.25 -5.81
C LEU A 75 -5.20 9.45 -6.41
N PRO A 76 -5.04 10.66 -5.86
CA PRO A 76 -5.58 11.87 -6.45
C PRO A 76 -4.82 12.26 -7.72
N PHE A 77 -5.49 12.94 -8.65
CA PHE A 77 -4.84 13.57 -9.78
C PHE A 77 -4.27 14.93 -9.37
N LYS A 78 -2.94 15.06 -9.37
CA LYS A 78 -2.20 16.28 -9.01
C LYS A 78 -1.17 16.64 -10.10
N PRO A 79 -1.60 17.18 -11.24
CA PRO A 79 -0.76 17.32 -12.44
C PRO A 79 0.42 18.28 -12.26
N THR A 80 0.30 19.26 -11.38
CA THR A 80 1.34 20.26 -11.08
C THR A 80 2.30 19.82 -9.98
N ALA A 81 1.91 18.83 -9.16
CA ALA A 81 2.76 18.32 -8.07
C ALA A 81 3.90 17.44 -8.60
N ARG A 82 4.98 17.35 -7.84
CA ARG A 82 6.16 16.54 -8.15
C ARG A 82 6.64 15.79 -6.90
N GLY A 83 7.33 14.66 -7.12
CA GLY A 83 7.93 13.85 -6.05
C GLY A 83 6.91 13.50 -4.96
N GLN A 84 7.30 13.66 -3.71
CA GLN A 84 6.49 13.30 -2.54
C GLN A 84 5.19 14.12 -2.36
N ALA A 85 4.96 15.17 -3.14
CA ALA A 85 3.71 15.92 -3.13
C ALA A 85 2.62 15.30 -4.03
N ARG A 86 2.91 14.19 -4.76
CA ARG A 86 2.00 13.54 -5.69
C ARG A 86 1.20 12.42 -5.02
N GLY A 87 0.16 12.76 -4.25
CA GLY A 87 -0.75 11.75 -3.68
C GLY A 87 -0.08 10.88 -2.61
N ASN A 88 0.74 11.49 -1.76
CA ASN A 88 1.49 10.81 -0.72
C ASN A 88 0.59 10.32 0.41
N SER A 89 0.80 9.07 0.78
CA SER A 89 0.32 8.41 1.99
C SER A 89 1.28 7.24 2.29
N GLY A 90 1.02 6.48 3.35
CA GLY A 90 1.76 5.28 3.70
C GLY A 90 0.84 4.26 4.36
N LEU A 91 1.02 3.00 4.01
CA LEU A 91 0.40 1.88 4.71
C LEU A 91 1.40 1.36 5.74
N TYR A 92 1.18 1.66 7.01
CA TYR A 92 2.06 1.21 8.09
C TYR A 92 1.61 -0.12 8.66
N LEU A 93 2.43 -1.13 8.53
CA LEU A 93 2.26 -2.45 9.12
C LEU A 93 2.80 -2.42 10.55
N GLN A 94 2.01 -2.86 11.52
CA GLN A 94 2.31 -2.76 12.96
C GLN A 94 2.70 -1.33 13.43
N ARG A 95 2.31 -0.27 12.71
CA ARG A 95 2.74 1.10 12.99
C ARG A 95 4.28 1.28 12.94
N ARG A 96 5.01 0.32 12.37
CA ARG A 96 6.47 0.24 12.33
C ARG A 96 7.04 0.33 10.92
N TYR A 97 6.43 -0.39 9.97
CA TYR A 97 6.98 -0.58 8.63
C TYR A 97 6.05 0.02 7.59
N GLU A 98 6.57 0.99 6.85
CA GLU A 98 5.82 1.71 5.84
C GLU A 98 5.98 1.09 4.46
N LEU A 99 4.85 0.69 3.87
CA LEU A 99 4.71 0.44 2.44
C LEU A 99 4.15 1.71 1.79
N GLN A 100 4.97 2.37 0.98
CA GLN A 100 4.68 3.70 0.44
C GLN A 100 3.50 3.71 -0.52
N VAL A 101 2.65 4.72 -0.39
CA VAL A 101 1.57 5.08 -1.32
C VAL A 101 1.91 6.41 -1.97
N LEU A 102 2.10 6.42 -3.30
CA LEU A 102 2.50 7.61 -4.05
C LEU A 102 2.08 7.48 -5.52
N ASP A 103 1.82 8.58 -6.21
CA ASP A 103 1.66 8.56 -7.66
C ASP A 103 3.04 8.46 -8.34
N SER A 104 3.40 7.24 -8.69
CA SER A 104 4.65 6.90 -9.39
C SER A 104 4.40 6.38 -10.81
N PHE A 105 3.20 6.58 -11.34
CA PHE A 105 2.87 6.12 -12.69
C PHE A 105 3.80 6.74 -13.73
N GLY A 106 4.37 5.90 -14.61
CA GLY A 106 5.25 6.32 -15.69
C GLY A 106 6.61 6.89 -15.27
N ILE A 107 6.95 6.84 -13.96
CA ILE A 107 8.24 7.32 -13.46
C ILE A 107 9.26 6.18 -13.48
N LYS A 108 10.48 6.47 -13.92
CA LYS A 108 11.62 5.60 -13.71
C LYS A 108 12.00 5.62 -12.24
N MET A 109 11.83 4.49 -11.57
CA MET A 109 12.21 4.33 -10.17
C MET A 109 13.73 4.35 -10.00
N THR A 110 14.16 4.91 -8.89
CA THR A 110 15.58 4.89 -8.48
C THR A 110 15.66 4.65 -6.97
N PRO A 111 16.75 4.05 -6.47
CA PRO A 111 16.92 3.79 -5.04
C PRO A 111 16.80 5.01 -4.14
N ALA A 112 17.10 6.20 -4.65
CA ALA A 112 17.03 7.46 -3.91
C ALA A 112 15.59 7.99 -3.71
N LYS A 113 14.61 7.45 -4.45
CA LYS A 113 13.21 7.88 -4.40
C LYS A 113 12.38 6.86 -3.64
N ASN A 114 11.52 7.34 -2.77
CA ASN A 114 10.56 6.50 -2.06
C ASN A 114 9.25 6.51 -2.85
N ASP A 115 9.24 5.84 -3.99
CA ASP A 115 8.10 5.73 -4.89
C ASP A 115 7.07 4.71 -4.38
N CYS A 116 5.92 4.58 -5.06
CA CYS A 116 4.85 3.66 -4.68
C CYS A 116 5.36 2.22 -4.54
N GLY A 117 5.03 1.58 -3.43
CA GLY A 117 5.50 0.24 -3.09
C GLY A 117 6.87 0.18 -2.42
N CYS A 118 7.55 1.30 -2.23
CA CYS A 118 8.81 1.34 -1.49
C CYS A 118 8.59 0.92 -0.03
N LEU A 119 9.47 0.10 0.50
CA LEU A 119 9.68 -0.02 1.96
C LEU A 119 10.53 1.18 2.35
N TYR A 120 9.89 2.21 2.91
CA TYR A 120 10.42 3.57 3.00
C TYR A 120 11.86 3.61 3.52
N LYS A 121 12.78 4.14 2.68
CA LYS A 121 14.23 4.22 2.92
C LYS A 121 14.96 2.88 3.15
N GLN A 122 14.34 1.73 2.85
CA GLN A 122 14.99 0.42 2.96
C GLN A 122 15.14 -0.29 1.62
N LYS A 123 14.05 -0.41 0.87
CA LYS A 123 14.06 -1.12 -0.42
C LYS A 123 13.01 -0.49 -1.35
N PHE A 124 13.39 -0.16 -2.56
CA PHE A 124 12.43 0.17 -3.62
C PHE A 124 11.84 -1.11 -4.21
N PRO A 125 10.63 -1.05 -4.79
CA PRO A 125 9.99 -2.23 -5.36
C PRO A 125 10.77 -2.75 -6.56
N ASP A 126 10.70 -4.04 -6.79
CA ASP A 126 11.43 -4.69 -7.90
C ASP A 126 10.90 -4.25 -9.27
N VAL A 127 9.65 -3.78 -9.32
CA VAL A 127 9.01 -3.25 -10.51
C VAL A 127 8.03 -2.11 -10.16
N ASN A 128 7.94 -1.10 -11.03
CA ASN A 128 6.91 -0.06 -10.91
C ASN A 128 5.57 -0.58 -11.46
N ALA A 129 4.73 -1.09 -10.58
CA ALA A 129 3.40 -1.59 -10.90
C ALA A 129 2.27 -0.56 -10.65
N CYS A 130 2.61 0.71 -10.36
CA CYS A 130 1.66 1.77 -10.07
C CYS A 130 0.80 2.09 -11.31
N PHE A 131 -0.52 2.16 -11.13
CA PHE A 131 -1.45 2.61 -12.16
C PHE A 131 -1.56 4.14 -12.18
N PRO A 132 -2.08 4.73 -13.27
CA PRO A 132 -2.34 6.17 -13.33
C PRO A 132 -3.21 6.63 -12.14
N PRO A 133 -3.08 7.89 -11.69
CA PRO A 133 -3.98 8.45 -10.68
C PRO A 133 -5.43 8.34 -11.10
N LEU A 134 -6.35 8.37 -10.14
CA LEU A 134 -7.79 8.13 -10.25
C LEU A 134 -8.18 6.66 -10.58
N ASN A 135 -7.23 5.78 -10.90
CA ASN A 135 -7.52 4.35 -11.00
C ASN A 135 -7.44 3.70 -9.61
N TRP A 136 -8.35 2.76 -9.35
CA TRP A 136 -8.27 1.90 -8.18
C TRP A 136 -7.11 0.92 -8.33
N GLN A 137 -6.34 0.81 -7.27
CA GLN A 137 -5.16 -0.05 -7.14
C GLN A 137 -5.31 -0.94 -5.92
N THR A 138 -4.58 -2.04 -5.87
CA THR A 138 -4.60 -2.95 -4.72
C THR A 138 -3.21 -3.16 -4.17
N TYR A 139 -3.12 -3.20 -2.85
CA TYR A 139 -2.05 -3.89 -2.13
C TYR A 139 -2.57 -5.20 -1.57
N ASP A 140 -1.86 -6.28 -1.84
CA ASP A 140 -2.02 -7.58 -1.19
C ASP A 140 -0.70 -7.90 -0.49
N VAL A 141 -0.75 -7.96 0.84
CA VAL A 141 0.43 -8.04 1.70
C VAL A 141 0.36 -9.30 2.56
N GLU A 142 1.43 -10.07 2.59
CA GLU A 142 1.70 -11.11 3.58
C GLU A 142 2.83 -10.59 4.49
N PHE A 143 2.54 -10.46 5.78
CA PHE A 143 3.46 -9.91 6.76
C PHE A 143 3.68 -10.88 7.91
N THR A 144 4.95 -11.19 8.18
CA THR A 144 5.39 -11.96 9.34
C THR A 144 6.10 -11.02 10.30
N ALA A 145 5.67 -10.97 11.56
CA ALA A 145 6.25 -10.10 12.57
C ALA A 145 7.67 -10.52 12.95
N ALA A 146 8.48 -9.55 13.38
CA ALA A 146 9.79 -9.80 13.97
C ALA A 146 9.65 -10.61 15.26
N LYS A 147 10.65 -11.47 15.53
CA LYS A 147 10.69 -12.26 16.77
C LYS A 147 11.75 -11.69 17.72
N PHE A 148 11.44 -11.76 18.99
CA PHE A 148 12.30 -11.30 20.07
C PHE A 148 12.37 -12.39 21.15
N ASP A 149 13.50 -12.46 21.85
CA ASP A 149 13.64 -13.30 23.03
C ASP A 149 13.11 -12.59 24.29
N THR A 150 13.25 -13.26 25.42
CA THR A 150 12.80 -12.76 26.74
C THR A 150 13.55 -11.50 27.20
N ASP A 151 14.75 -11.30 26.69
CA ASP A 151 15.59 -10.12 27.00
C ASP A 151 15.31 -8.95 26.08
N GLY A 152 14.33 -9.09 25.15
CA GLY A 152 13.94 -8.08 24.18
C GLY A 152 14.90 -7.96 22.99
N LYS A 153 15.82 -8.89 22.80
CA LYS A 153 16.73 -8.93 21.66
C LYS A 153 16.03 -9.55 20.46
N LYS A 154 16.12 -8.89 19.30
CA LYS A 154 15.54 -9.39 18.05
C LYS A 154 16.26 -10.67 17.59
N THR A 155 15.52 -11.77 17.49
CA THR A 155 16.02 -13.10 17.06
C THR A 155 15.71 -13.38 15.60
N ALA A 156 14.66 -12.76 15.04
CA ALA A 156 14.37 -12.84 13.60
C ALA A 156 13.76 -11.50 13.13
N PRO A 157 14.11 -11.04 11.92
CA PRO A 157 13.52 -9.84 11.33
C PRO A 157 12.05 -10.08 10.95
N ALA A 158 11.26 -9.01 10.88
CA ALA A 158 9.98 -9.06 10.21
C ALA A 158 10.20 -9.31 8.71
N ARG A 159 9.23 -9.99 8.07
CA ARG A 159 9.29 -10.31 6.63
C ARG A 159 8.03 -9.85 5.92
N ILE A 160 8.18 -9.49 4.66
CA ILE A 160 7.07 -9.02 3.85
C ILE A 160 7.13 -9.60 2.43
N THR A 161 5.99 -10.14 1.98
CA THR A 161 5.68 -10.30 0.56
C THR A 161 4.58 -9.32 0.22
N ALA A 162 4.81 -8.44 -0.74
CA ALA A 162 3.84 -7.44 -1.17
C ALA A 162 3.59 -7.51 -2.67
N ARG A 163 2.31 -7.43 -3.05
CA ARG A 163 1.87 -7.28 -4.43
C ARG A 163 1.19 -5.93 -4.60
N LEU A 164 1.58 -5.23 -5.64
CA LEU A 164 0.88 -4.04 -6.13
C LEU A 164 0.18 -4.39 -7.44
N ASN A 165 -1.14 -4.26 -7.47
CA ASN A 165 -1.94 -4.59 -8.66
C ASN A 165 -1.72 -6.03 -9.16
N GLY A 166 -1.57 -6.99 -8.24
CA GLY A 166 -1.32 -8.40 -8.49
C GLY A 166 0.14 -8.76 -8.84
N ILE A 167 1.01 -7.78 -9.04
CA ILE A 167 2.43 -8.00 -9.37
C ILE A 167 3.25 -7.99 -8.07
N VAL A 168 4.05 -9.03 -7.86
CA VAL A 168 4.98 -9.10 -6.73
C VAL A 168 6.01 -7.98 -6.86
N ILE A 169 6.07 -7.12 -5.85
CA ILE A 169 7.01 -6.00 -5.76
C ILE A 169 8.05 -6.18 -4.66
N HIS A 170 7.75 -7.03 -3.69
CA HIS A 170 8.67 -7.56 -2.68
C HIS A 170 8.33 -9.03 -2.48
N ASP A 171 9.34 -9.89 -2.52
CA ASP A 171 9.19 -11.32 -2.28
C ASP A 171 9.98 -11.71 -1.03
N ASP A 172 9.27 -12.13 0.01
CA ASP A 172 9.79 -12.57 1.31
C ASP A 172 10.97 -11.73 1.83
N TYR A 173 10.87 -10.41 1.69
CA TYR A 173 11.95 -9.49 2.06
C TYR A 173 12.06 -9.33 3.58
N ALA A 174 13.25 -9.53 4.12
CA ALA A 174 13.58 -9.32 5.53
C ALA A 174 13.76 -7.81 5.83
N LEU A 175 12.85 -7.23 6.61
CA LEU A 175 12.90 -5.83 7.03
C LEU A 175 14.03 -5.63 8.06
N LYS A 176 14.92 -4.68 7.80
CA LYS A 176 16.10 -4.44 8.66
C LYS A 176 15.71 -3.87 10.02
N ASN A 177 14.84 -2.86 10.00
CA ASN A 177 14.25 -2.25 11.18
C ASN A 177 13.01 -1.41 10.78
N LYS A 178 12.45 -0.64 11.71
CA LYS A 178 11.32 0.27 11.46
C LYS A 178 11.61 1.25 10.32
N THR A 179 10.58 1.71 9.62
CA THR A 179 10.71 2.67 8.51
C THR A 179 10.12 4.05 8.89
N GLY A 180 10.62 5.11 8.26
CA GLY A 180 10.05 6.45 8.32
C GLY A 180 9.61 6.88 9.73
N ALA A 181 8.34 7.30 9.85
CA ALA A 181 7.69 7.68 11.10
C ALA A 181 7.18 6.48 11.93
N GLY A 182 7.66 5.26 11.63
CA GLY A 182 7.31 4.04 12.37
C GLY A 182 7.75 4.09 13.82
N ARG A 183 6.99 3.41 14.70
CA ARG A 183 7.40 3.16 16.08
C ARG A 183 8.61 2.24 16.14
N PRO A 184 9.36 2.19 17.22
CA PRO A 184 10.40 1.19 17.43
C PRO A 184 9.87 -0.23 17.26
N GLU A 185 10.74 -1.15 16.84
CA GLU A 185 10.43 -2.58 16.80
C GLU A 185 10.30 -3.12 18.24
N GLY A 186 9.54 -4.17 18.41
CA GLY A 186 9.31 -4.87 19.65
C GLY A 186 8.48 -6.13 19.43
N ALA A 187 8.39 -6.98 20.45
CA ALA A 187 7.67 -8.24 20.44
C ALA A 187 6.14 -8.06 20.31
N GLU A 188 5.64 -6.92 20.79
CA GLU A 188 4.21 -6.65 20.85
C GLU A 188 3.57 -6.52 19.47
N PRO A 189 2.34 -7.00 19.29
CA PRO A 189 1.57 -6.73 18.08
C PRO A 189 1.35 -5.23 17.89
N GLY A 190 1.07 -4.80 16.67
CA GLY A 190 0.93 -3.37 16.37
C GLY A 190 -0.22 -3.06 15.42
N LEU A 191 -0.57 -1.77 15.37
CA LEU A 191 -1.69 -1.24 14.63
C LEU A 191 -1.38 -1.13 13.12
N ILE A 192 -2.40 -1.21 12.28
CA ILE A 192 -2.33 -0.80 10.87
C ILE A 192 -2.72 0.67 10.78
N TRP A 193 -1.90 1.47 10.11
CA TRP A 193 -2.14 2.91 9.98
C TRP A 193 -2.09 3.36 8.51
N PHE A 194 -3.13 4.05 8.08
CA PHE A 194 -3.26 4.69 6.78
C PHE A 194 -2.81 6.15 6.93
N GLN A 195 -1.55 6.42 6.67
CA GLN A 195 -0.92 7.71 6.97
C GLN A 195 -1.67 8.87 6.32
N ASN A 196 -1.90 9.93 7.10
CA ASN A 196 -2.26 11.24 6.57
C ASN A 196 -0.97 12.02 6.24
N HIS A 197 -0.80 12.36 4.98
CA HIS A 197 0.29 13.20 4.49
C HIS A 197 -0.24 14.39 3.68
N SER A 198 -1.43 14.90 4.08
CA SER A 198 -2.10 16.05 3.45
C SER A 198 -2.38 15.87 1.94
N ASN A 199 -2.55 14.64 1.50
CA ASN A 199 -2.94 14.32 0.13
C ASN A 199 -4.21 13.47 0.14
N PRO A 200 -5.22 13.79 -0.69
CA PRO A 200 -6.54 13.16 -0.63
C PRO A 200 -6.55 11.75 -1.26
N VAL A 201 -5.73 10.85 -0.72
CA VAL A 201 -5.79 9.42 -1.06
C VAL A 201 -7.09 8.85 -0.52
N ARG A 202 -7.69 7.91 -1.23
CA ARG A 202 -8.94 7.25 -0.85
C ARG A 202 -8.73 5.76 -0.77
N TYR A 203 -9.39 5.13 0.19
CA TYR A 203 -9.32 3.70 0.47
C TYR A 203 -10.73 3.09 0.49
N ARG A 204 -10.82 1.82 0.15
CA ARG A 204 -12.02 1.01 0.28
C ARG A 204 -11.65 -0.46 0.36
N ASN A 205 -12.61 -1.34 0.63
CA ASN A 205 -12.43 -2.79 0.62
C ASN A 205 -11.15 -3.21 1.34
N VAL A 206 -11.08 -2.92 2.64
CA VAL A 206 -9.91 -3.22 3.48
C VAL A 206 -10.26 -4.37 4.40
N TRP A 207 -9.49 -5.46 4.33
CA TRP A 207 -9.66 -6.62 5.22
C TRP A 207 -8.33 -7.28 5.57
N ILE A 208 -8.29 -7.94 6.71
CA ILE A 208 -7.11 -8.58 7.27
C ILE A 208 -7.44 -10.01 7.74
N VAL A 209 -6.49 -10.92 7.56
CA VAL A 209 -6.53 -12.30 8.10
C VAL A 209 -5.32 -12.48 8.98
N GLU A 210 -5.53 -12.74 10.27
CA GLU A 210 -4.44 -13.08 11.20
C GLU A 210 -3.89 -14.47 10.91
N GLN A 211 -2.58 -14.66 11.17
CA GLN A 211 -1.85 -15.91 10.96
C GLN A 211 -1.25 -16.43 12.25
#